data_14dcf87cfd90fe4440c4d7880c9e0fa9
#
_entry.id   14dcf87cfd90fe4440c4d7880c9e0fa9
#
_cell.length_a   1.000
_cell.length_b   1.000
_cell.length_c   1.000
_cell.angle_alpha   90.00
_cell.angle_beta   90.00
_cell.angle_gamma   90.00
#
_symmetry.space_group_name_H-M   'P 1'
#
loop_
_entity.id
_entity.type
_entity.pdbx_description
1 polymer ?
#
loop_
_entity_poly.entity_id
_entity_poly.type
_entity_poly.pdbx_seq_one_letter_code
_entity_poly.pdbx_strand_id
1 'polypeptide(L)'
;MNILPVVSTKGGEGKSTQSANLAGFLADAGLRTLLIDGDHAQPTASNIFPLTYEAPAGLFELLMRTADLSHPDNIISRTAIDGLDLIVSNDPHEQLKTAMLHAPDGRLRLRNVLQHPLFQSYDVI
;
A
#
# COMPACT_ATOMS: atom_id res chain seq x y z
N MET A 1 -1.36 10.69 12.00
CA MET A 1 -0.96 9.69 11.01
C MET A 1 0.36 10.09 10.39
N ASN A 2 1.33 9.20 10.38
CA ASN A 2 2.64 9.42 9.78
C ASN A 2 2.79 8.56 8.53
N ILE A 3 3.25 9.15 7.44
CA ILE A 3 3.53 8.44 6.20
C ILE A 3 5.05 8.33 6.06
N LEU A 4 5.54 7.10 5.95
CA LEU A 4 6.97 6.80 5.84
C LEU A 4 7.26 6.18 4.47
N PRO A 5 7.69 6.97 3.48
CA PRO A 5 8.05 6.40 2.19
C PRO A 5 9.38 5.65 2.27
N VAL A 6 9.42 4.46 1.67
CA VAL A 6 10.64 3.68 1.51
C VAL A 6 10.95 3.64 0.01
N VAL A 7 11.97 4.37 -0.40
CA VAL A 7 12.29 4.54 -1.82
C VAL A 7 13.75 4.21 -2.07
N SER A 8 14.04 3.76 -3.29
CA SER A 8 15.40 3.48 -3.73
C SER A 8 15.54 3.85 -5.21
N THR A 9 16.67 4.44 -5.56
CA THR A 9 17.01 4.73 -6.96
C THR A 9 17.49 3.50 -7.70
N LYS A 10 17.92 2.47 -6.97
CA LYS A 10 18.30 1.18 -7.55
C LYS A 10 17.12 0.24 -7.47
N GLY A 11 16.81 -0.44 -8.56
CA GLY A 11 15.67 -1.34 -8.60
C GLY A 11 15.74 -2.45 -7.56
N GLY A 12 14.74 -2.53 -6.72
CA GLY A 12 14.32 -3.72 -6.00
C GLY A 12 15.13 -4.27 -4.85
N GLU A 13 16.41 -4.01 -4.73
CA GLU A 13 17.24 -4.69 -3.75
C GLU A 13 17.01 -4.17 -2.32
N GLY A 14 16.47 -5.02 -1.45
CA GLY A 14 16.29 -4.75 -0.03
C GLY A 14 15.15 -3.80 0.32
N LYS A 15 14.58 -3.09 -0.63
CA LYS A 15 13.54 -2.11 -0.37
C LYS A 15 12.28 -2.75 0.20
N SER A 16 11.78 -3.79 -0.43
CA SER A 16 10.59 -4.52 0.04
C SER A 16 10.85 -5.19 1.38
N THR A 17 12.02 -5.78 1.57
CA THR A 17 12.40 -6.42 2.83
C THR A 17 12.50 -5.40 3.96
N GLN A 18 13.10 -4.23 3.71
CA GLN A 18 13.19 -3.16 4.70
C GLN A 18 11.82 -2.63 5.07
N SER A 19 10.95 -2.41 4.09
CA SER A 19 9.58 -1.95 4.34
C SER A 19 8.80 -2.96 5.17
N ALA A 20 8.91 -4.24 4.84
CA ALA A 20 8.21 -5.30 5.55
C ALA A 20 8.72 -5.41 7.00
N ASN A 21 10.03 -5.37 7.20
CA ASN A 21 10.62 -5.43 8.55
C ASN A 21 10.19 -4.24 9.40
N LEU A 22 10.21 -3.05 8.83
CA LEU A 22 9.78 -1.84 9.53
C LEU A 22 8.29 -1.91 9.89
N ALA A 23 7.45 -2.32 8.95
CA ALA A 23 6.01 -2.43 9.19
C ALA A 23 5.71 -3.45 10.28
N GLY A 24 6.37 -4.61 10.26
CA GLY A 24 6.21 -5.62 11.30
C GLY A 24 6.67 -5.12 12.66
N PHE A 25 7.79 -4.41 12.71
CA PHE A 25 8.29 -3.82 13.96
C PHE A 25 7.30 -2.79 14.54
N LEU A 26 6.75 -1.92 13.68
CA LEU A 26 5.80 -0.90 14.13
C LEU A 26 4.51 -1.54 14.64
N ALA A 27 4.02 -2.58 13.98
CA ALA A 27 2.84 -3.30 14.42
C ALA A 27 3.08 -3.99 15.78
N ASP A 28 4.25 -4.61 15.96
CA ASP A 28 4.64 -5.22 17.22
C ASP A 28 4.75 -4.18 18.35
N ALA A 29 5.11 -2.95 18.02
CA ALA A 29 5.16 -1.84 18.99
C ALA A 29 3.76 -1.32 19.37
N GLY A 30 2.70 -1.88 18.83
CA GLY A 30 1.32 -1.50 19.15
C GLY A 30 0.75 -0.41 18.26
N LEU A 31 1.44 -0.05 17.17
CA LEU A 31 0.95 0.97 16.23
C LEU A 31 0.10 0.31 15.15
N ARG A 32 -1.03 0.94 14.83
CA ARG A 32 -1.84 0.50 13.70
C ARG A 32 -1.12 0.90 12.41
N THR A 33 -0.65 -0.10 11.67
CA THR A 33 0.25 0.08 10.53
C THR A 33 -0.41 -0.41 9.26
N LEU A 34 -0.34 0.41 8.20
CA LEU A 34 -0.75 0.02 6.86
C LEU A 34 0.48 0.04 5.96
N LEU A 35 0.79 -1.11 5.36
CA LEU A 35 1.85 -1.22 4.37
C LEU A 35 1.24 -1.13 2.97
N ILE A 36 1.75 -0.22 2.15
CA ILE A 36 1.33 -0.10 0.76
C ILE A 36 2.47 -0.58 -0.12
N ASP A 37 2.22 -1.64 -0.88
CA ASP A 37 3.20 -2.16 -1.83
C ASP A 37 3.11 -1.36 -3.12
N GLY A 38 4.09 -0.49 -3.35
CA GLY A 38 4.15 0.36 -4.52
C GLY A 38 4.93 -0.23 -5.69
N ASP A 39 5.51 -1.41 -5.52
CA ASP A 39 6.31 -2.04 -6.57
C ASP A 39 5.41 -2.87 -7.49
N HIS A 40 4.89 -2.22 -8.52
CA HIS A 40 3.98 -2.85 -9.46
C HIS A 40 4.68 -3.84 -10.39
N ALA A 41 5.99 -3.71 -10.58
CA ALA A 41 6.76 -4.63 -11.42
C ALA A 41 7.11 -5.92 -10.68
N GLN A 42 7.37 -5.84 -9.39
CA GLN A 42 7.72 -6.99 -8.54
C GLN A 42 7.04 -6.84 -7.19
N PRO A 43 5.81 -7.32 -7.03
CA PRO A 43 5.02 -7.11 -5.81
C PRO A 43 5.54 -7.98 -4.65
N THR A 44 6.79 -7.79 -4.26
CA THR A 44 7.47 -8.62 -3.27
C THR A 44 6.87 -8.43 -1.88
N ALA A 45 6.59 -7.19 -1.48
CA ALA A 45 6.03 -6.92 -0.16
C ALA A 45 4.66 -7.58 0.01
N SER A 46 3.86 -7.63 -1.06
CA SER A 46 2.56 -8.31 -1.05
C SER A 46 2.67 -9.81 -0.80
N ASN A 47 3.84 -10.41 -1.08
CA ASN A 47 4.06 -11.84 -0.95
C ASN A 47 4.80 -12.23 0.34
N ILE A 48 5.31 -11.26 1.10
CA ILE A 48 6.07 -11.52 2.33
C ILE A 48 5.15 -11.97 3.47
N PHE A 49 3.97 -11.35 3.58
CA PHE A 49 3.06 -11.62 4.68
C PHE A 49 1.94 -12.55 4.26
N PRO A 50 1.68 -13.62 5.04
CA PRO A 50 0.45 -14.40 4.84
C PRO A 50 -0.77 -13.52 5.07
N LEU A 51 -1.74 -13.58 4.17
CA LEU A 51 -2.97 -12.82 4.30
C LEU A 51 -4.06 -13.65 4.94
N THR A 52 -4.73 -13.10 5.95
CA THR A 52 -5.94 -13.71 6.52
C THR A 52 -7.19 -13.26 5.76
N TYR A 53 -7.08 -12.13 5.06
CA TYR A 53 -8.12 -11.63 4.16
C TYR A 53 -7.45 -10.90 3.00
N GLU A 54 -7.81 -11.21 1.78
CA GLU A 54 -7.34 -10.51 0.58
C GLU A 54 -8.47 -9.70 -0.02
N ALA A 55 -8.26 -8.38 -0.10
CA ALA A 55 -9.25 -7.48 -0.67
C ALA A 55 -9.36 -7.67 -2.19
N PRO A 56 -10.55 -7.42 -2.77
CA PRO A 56 -10.73 -7.53 -4.22
C PRO A 56 -10.01 -6.45 -5.03
N ALA A 57 -9.65 -5.33 -4.41
CA ALA A 57 -8.94 -4.22 -5.04
C ALA A 57 -7.59 -3.98 -4.34
N GLY A 58 -6.70 -3.30 -5.02
CA GLY A 58 -5.38 -2.96 -4.51
C GLY A 58 -4.92 -1.59 -4.96
N LEU A 59 -3.60 -1.41 -5.03
CA LEU A 59 -3.01 -0.11 -5.34
C LEU A 59 -3.47 0.47 -6.68
N PHE A 60 -3.62 -0.38 -7.71
CA PHE A 60 -4.08 0.07 -9.02
C PHE A 60 -5.43 0.77 -8.92
N GLU A 61 -6.42 0.11 -8.32
CA GLU A 61 -7.77 0.65 -8.18
C GLU A 61 -7.80 1.87 -7.27
N LEU A 62 -6.94 1.90 -6.24
CA LEU A 62 -6.82 3.06 -5.37
C LEU A 62 -6.34 4.29 -6.14
N LEU A 63 -5.28 4.16 -6.91
CA LEU A 63 -4.68 5.28 -7.64
C LEU A 63 -5.51 5.67 -8.87
N MET A 64 -6.20 4.72 -9.49
CA MET A 64 -7.11 4.99 -10.60
C MET A 64 -8.47 5.52 -10.13
N ARG A 65 -8.70 5.55 -8.81
CA ARG A 65 -9.95 6.01 -8.18
C ARG A 65 -11.17 5.20 -8.61
N THR A 66 -10.96 3.91 -8.86
CA THR A 66 -12.04 2.98 -9.19
C THR A 66 -12.49 2.16 -8.00
N ALA A 67 -11.74 2.18 -6.89
CA ALA A 67 -12.11 1.46 -5.67
C ALA A 67 -13.21 2.20 -4.92
N ASP A 68 -14.13 1.42 -4.35
CA ASP A 68 -15.15 1.95 -3.44
C ASP A 68 -14.55 2.03 -2.03
N LEU A 69 -14.28 3.25 -1.58
CA LEU A 69 -13.67 3.50 -0.27
C LEU A 69 -14.70 3.64 0.86
N SER A 70 -15.97 3.35 0.60
CA SER A 70 -17.00 3.40 1.64
C SER A 70 -16.81 2.29 2.68
N HIS A 71 -16.09 1.21 2.33
CA HIS A 71 -15.85 0.09 3.21
C HIS A 71 -14.39 -0.37 3.10
N PRO A 72 -13.67 -0.51 4.24
CA PRO A 72 -12.25 -0.86 4.20
C PRO A 72 -11.97 -2.22 3.55
N ASP A 73 -12.88 -3.18 3.69
CA ASP A 73 -12.69 -4.52 3.12
C ASP A 73 -12.62 -4.54 1.59
N ASN A 74 -12.99 -3.45 0.93
CA ASN A 74 -12.90 -3.37 -0.53
C ASN A 74 -11.46 -3.19 -1.02
N ILE A 75 -10.58 -2.65 -0.22
CA ILE A 75 -9.21 -2.30 -0.65
C ILE A 75 -8.12 -2.75 0.32
N ILE A 76 -8.43 -2.91 1.59
CA ILE A 76 -7.43 -3.24 2.61
C ILE A 76 -7.45 -4.75 2.86
N SER A 77 -6.30 -5.38 2.63
CA SER A 77 -6.07 -6.78 2.97
C SER A 77 -5.52 -6.88 4.39
N ARG A 78 -5.81 -7.99 5.07
CA ARG A 78 -5.36 -8.21 6.45
C ARG A 78 -4.28 -9.27 6.48
N THR A 79 -3.26 -9.02 7.28
CA THR A 79 -2.17 -9.99 7.48
C THR A 79 -2.40 -10.80 8.76
N ALA A 80 -1.61 -11.86 8.91
CA ALA A 80 -1.61 -12.67 10.14
C ALA A 80 -1.00 -11.93 11.33
N ILE A 81 -0.35 -10.78 11.11
CA ILE A 81 0.23 -9.96 12.16
C ILE A 81 -0.80 -8.95 12.64
N ASP A 82 -1.12 -8.99 13.93
CA ASP A 82 -2.04 -8.03 14.53
C ASP A 82 -1.53 -6.60 14.36
N GLY A 83 -2.42 -5.72 13.93
CA GLY A 83 -2.08 -4.30 13.74
C GLY A 83 -1.43 -3.98 12.41
N LEU A 84 -1.16 -4.98 11.56
CA LEU A 84 -0.58 -4.78 10.23
C LEU A 84 -1.58 -5.15 9.15
N ASP A 85 -1.96 -4.16 8.36
CA ASP A 85 -2.78 -4.32 7.17
C ASP A 85 -1.97 -3.99 5.91
N LEU A 86 -2.46 -4.39 4.76
CA LEU A 86 -1.73 -4.31 3.50
C LEU A 86 -2.66 -3.84 2.37
N ILE A 87 -2.15 -2.94 1.54
CA ILE A 87 -2.71 -2.71 0.20
C ILE A 87 -1.79 -3.39 -0.79
N VAL A 88 -2.33 -4.41 -1.48
CA VAL A 88 -1.52 -5.23 -2.38
C VAL A 88 -1.16 -4.47 -3.64
N SER A 89 0.00 -4.79 -4.19
CA SER A 89 0.40 -4.31 -5.49
C SER A 89 -0.30 -5.13 -6.57
N ASN A 90 -1.01 -4.46 -7.44
CA ASN A 90 -1.70 -5.10 -8.55
C ASN A 90 -1.75 -4.14 -9.74
N ASP A 91 -1.00 -4.44 -10.76
CA ASP A 91 -1.03 -3.70 -12.02
C ASP A 91 -0.88 -4.71 -13.15
N PRO A 92 -1.97 -5.47 -13.45
CA PRO A 92 -1.90 -6.63 -14.34
C PRO A 92 -1.45 -6.29 -15.76
N HIS A 93 -1.55 -5.03 -16.16
CA HIS A 93 -1.20 -4.59 -17.52
C HIS A 93 -0.12 -3.52 -17.52
N GLU A 94 0.57 -3.32 -16.40
CA GLU A 94 1.61 -2.30 -16.25
C GLU A 94 1.15 -0.90 -16.69
N GLN A 95 -0.11 -0.59 -16.42
CA GLN A 95 -0.73 0.67 -16.86
C GLN A 95 -0.54 1.81 -15.87
N LEU A 96 -0.21 1.48 -14.63
CA LEU A 96 -0.20 2.46 -13.54
C LEU A 96 0.82 3.56 -13.79
N LYS A 97 2.02 3.21 -14.21
CA LYS A 97 3.08 4.18 -14.49
C LYS A 97 2.64 5.18 -15.57
N THR A 98 2.10 4.68 -16.67
CA THR A 98 1.64 5.52 -17.77
C THR A 98 0.48 6.42 -17.32
N ALA A 99 -0.48 5.85 -16.60
CA ALA A 99 -1.61 6.61 -16.10
C ALA A 99 -1.17 7.74 -15.16
N MET A 100 -0.20 7.48 -14.28
CA MET A 100 0.30 8.50 -13.36
C MET A 100 1.10 9.60 -14.07
N LEU A 101 1.82 9.27 -15.14
CA LEU A 101 2.56 10.26 -15.92
C LEU A 101 1.63 11.25 -16.62
N HIS A 102 0.45 10.81 -17.04
CA HIS A 102 -0.51 11.65 -17.77
C HIS A 102 -1.58 12.28 -16.89
N ALA A 103 -1.68 11.87 -15.63
CA ALA A 103 -2.66 12.45 -14.72
C ALA A 103 -2.20 13.84 -14.26
N PRO A 104 -3.10 14.83 -14.16
CA PRO A 104 -2.74 16.17 -13.70
C PRO A 104 -2.12 16.17 -12.29
N ASP A 105 -2.56 15.24 -11.42
CA ASP A 105 -2.09 15.12 -10.05
C ASP A 105 -1.22 13.87 -9.83
N GLY A 106 -0.59 13.34 -10.89
CA GLY A 106 0.09 12.04 -10.85
C GLY A 106 1.09 11.89 -9.71
N ARG A 107 1.92 12.93 -9.48
CA ARG A 107 2.92 12.90 -8.41
C ARG A 107 2.31 12.95 -7.01
N LEU A 108 1.13 13.54 -6.87
CA LEU A 108 0.47 13.78 -5.59
C LEU A 108 -0.72 12.86 -5.38
N ARG A 109 -1.01 11.99 -6.33
CA ARG A 109 -2.26 11.22 -6.28
C ARG A 109 -2.32 10.31 -5.05
N LEU A 110 -1.25 9.59 -4.74
CA LEU A 110 -1.24 8.73 -3.55
C LEU A 110 -1.44 9.55 -2.29
N ARG A 111 -0.73 10.66 -2.16
CA ARG A 111 -0.90 11.58 -1.02
C ARG A 111 -2.35 12.05 -0.91
N ASN A 112 -2.95 12.41 -2.04
CA ASN A 112 -4.32 12.93 -2.05
C ASN A 112 -5.34 11.86 -1.67
N VAL A 113 -5.20 10.63 -2.18
CA VAL A 113 -6.13 9.56 -1.83
C VAL A 113 -5.99 9.13 -0.38
N LEU A 114 -4.79 9.22 0.21
CA LEU A 114 -4.58 8.89 1.62
C LEU A 114 -5.18 9.92 2.58
N GLN A 115 -5.67 11.05 2.08
CA GLN A 115 -6.45 11.98 2.90
C GLN A 115 -7.86 11.47 3.21
N HIS A 116 -8.32 10.43 2.52
CA HIS A 116 -9.65 9.86 2.76
C HIS A 116 -9.77 9.36 4.21
N PRO A 117 -10.95 9.58 4.86
CA PRO A 117 -11.15 9.17 6.27
C PRO A 117 -10.85 7.70 6.55
N LEU A 118 -10.97 6.83 5.55
CA LEU A 118 -10.66 5.41 5.66
C LEU A 118 -9.24 5.16 6.23
N PHE A 119 -8.29 6.02 5.90
CA PHE A 119 -6.88 5.84 6.27
C PHE A 119 -6.51 6.56 7.57
N GLN A 120 -7.40 7.35 8.14
CA GLN A 120 -7.08 8.17 9.32
C GLN A 120 -6.96 7.36 10.61
N SER A 121 -7.45 6.13 10.62
CA SER A 121 -7.35 5.26 11.79
C SER A 121 -5.97 4.62 11.95
N TYR A 122 -5.09 4.72 10.95
CA TYR A 122 -3.74 4.19 11.05
C TYR A 122 -2.80 5.19 11.70
N ASP A 123 -1.89 4.68 12.53
CA ASP A 123 -0.84 5.49 13.14
C ASP A 123 0.28 5.75 12.15
N VAL A 124 0.60 4.76 11.32
CA VAL A 124 1.68 4.82 10.33
C VAL A 124 1.22 4.16 9.03
N ILE A 125 1.62 4.76 7.91
CA ILE A 125 1.43 4.22 6.58
C ILE A 125 2.78 4.18 5.85
#